data_c6068def78989dd90ecec41e295aa8a8
#
_entry.id   c6068def78989dd90ecec41e295aa8a8
#
_cell.length_a   1.000
_cell.length_b   1.000
_cell.length_c   1.000
_cell.angle_alpha   90.00
_cell.angle_beta   90.00
_cell.angle_gamma   90.00
#
_symmetry.space_group_name_H-M   'P 1'
#
loop_
_entity.id
_entity.type
_entity.pdbx_description
1 polymer ?
#
loop_
_entity_poly.entity_id
_entity_poly.type
_entity_poly.pdbx_seq_one_letter_code
_entity_poly.pdbx_strand_id
1 'polypeptide(L)'
;MKPDSLLGVWTGTAHNSNEWDMKITLSILKPFEIGSTLGIFDIPLIPCSGTFRLVAIRGETLDLEAQNLQGDCRNADLDTLELLPDGTLLYVSKGRNWETRGVLVRASD
;
A
#
# COMPACT_ATOMS: atom_id res chain seq x y z
N MET A 1 -1.04 4.25 16.81
CA MET A 1 -0.17 4.63 15.67
C MET A 1 -0.11 6.14 15.58
N LYS A 2 1.08 6.69 15.45
CA LYS A 2 1.26 8.13 15.23
C LYS A 2 1.26 8.39 13.72
N PRO A 3 0.41 9.30 13.21
CA PRO A 3 0.32 9.57 11.79
C PRO A 3 1.67 9.89 11.12
N ASP A 4 2.49 10.71 11.77
CA ASP A 4 3.76 11.14 11.20
C ASP A 4 4.77 10.02 11.05
N SER A 5 4.60 8.91 11.77
CA SER A 5 5.56 7.80 11.70
C SER A 5 5.57 7.08 10.36
N LEU A 6 4.53 7.27 9.54
CA LEU A 6 4.42 6.62 8.24
C LEU A 6 4.70 7.55 7.06
N LEU A 7 4.93 8.86 7.29
CA LEU A 7 5.24 9.77 6.20
C LEU A 7 6.55 9.37 5.51
N GLY A 8 6.58 9.46 4.20
CA GLY A 8 7.76 9.16 3.40
C GLY A 8 7.52 8.08 2.37
N VAL A 9 8.63 7.56 1.83
CA VAL A 9 8.62 6.56 0.76
C VAL A 9 8.96 5.19 1.32
N TRP A 10 8.15 4.21 0.95
CA TRP A 10 8.30 2.82 1.36
C TRP A 10 8.41 1.94 0.13
N THR A 11 9.30 0.95 0.16
CA THR A 11 9.50 0.05 -0.98
C THR A 11 9.76 -1.37 -0.52
N GLY A 12 9.45 -2.32 -1.39
CA GLY A 12 9.69 -3.72 -1.13
C GLY A 12 9.19 -4.59 -2.27
N THR A 13 9.31 -5.91 -2.08
CA THR A 13 8.81 -6.89 -3.02
C THR A 13 7.54 -7.51 -2.45
N ALA A 14 6.48 -7.49 -3.25
CA ALA A 14 5.22 -8.14 -2.91
C ALA A 14 5.06 -9.40 -3.74
N HIS A 15 4.54 -10.45 -3.11
CA HIS A 15 4.27 -11.72 -3.76
C HIS A 15 2.78 -11.86 -4.03
N ASN A 16 2.44 -12.15 -5.29
CA ASN A 16 1.06 -12.40 -5.71
C ASN A 16 0.75 -13.90 -5.63
N SER A 17 -0.47 -14.23 -5.24
CA SER A 17 -0.91 -15.63 -5.11
C SER A 17 -0.87 -16.41 -6.43
N ASN A 18 -0.72 -15.74 -7.57
CA ASN A 18 -0.49 -16.36 -8.87
C ASN A 18 1.00 -16.63 -9.13
N GLU A 19 1.83 -16.64 -8.09
CA GLU A 19 3.23 -17.05 -8.07
C GLU A 19 4.21 -16.13 -8.80
N TRP A 20 3.97 -14.83 -8.76
CA TRP A 20 4.92 -13.86 -9.28
C TRP A 20 5.18 -12.74 -8.28
N ASP A 21 6.39 -12.21 -8.32
CA ASP A 21 6.82 -11.14 -7.43
C ASP A 21 6.84 -9.81 -8.17
N MET A 22 6.55 -8.74 -7.43
CA MET A 22 6.57 -7.40 -8.01
C MET A 22 7.12 -6.40 -7.00
N LYS A 23 7.90 -5.46 -7.48
CA LYS A 23 8.34 -4.34 -6.66
C LYS A 23 7.20 -3.34 -6.51
N ILE A 24 6.98 -2.87 -5.30
CA ILE A 24 6.00 -1.83 -5.03
C ILE A 24 6.66 -0.67 -4.30
N THR A 25 6.28 0.55 -4.64
CA THR A 25 6.70 1.77 -3.98
C THR A 25 5.46 2.52 -3.53
N LEU A 26 5.40 2.88 -2.26
CA LEU A 26 4.35 3.71 -1.69
C LEU A 26 4.96 5.02 -1.22
N SER A 27 4.29 6.12 -1.55
CA SER A 27 4.66 7.44 -1.01
C SER A 27 3.51 7.93 -0.17
N ILE A 28 3.72 8.00 1.14
CA ILE A 28 2.71 8.49 2.09
C ILE A 28 3.02 9.97 2.33
N LEU A 29 2.15 10.83 1.81
CA LEU A 29 2.44 12.25 1.64
C LEU A 29 1.75 13.16 2.63
N LYS A 30 0.70 12.68 3.28
CA LYS A 30 -0.14 13.52 4.14
C LYS A 30 -0.44 12.84 5.47
N PRO A 31 -0.68 13.63 6.51
CA PRO A 31 -1.16 13.08 7.78
C PRO A 31 -2.47 12.31 7.60
N PHE A 32 -2.74 11.41 8.51
CA PHE A 32 -3.90 10.55 8.45
C PHE A 32 -5.18 11.34 8.68
N GLU A 33 -6.03 11.35 7.67
CA GLU A 33 -7.37 11.92 7.76
C GLU A 33 -8.31 10.99 7.02
N ILE A 34 -9.23 10.37 7.73
CA ILE A 34 -10.17 9.43 7.14
C ILE A 34 -10.99 10.12 6.05
N GLY A 35 -11.06 9.50 4.88
CA GLY A 35 -11.73 10.04 3.72
C GLY A 35 -10.83 10.82 2.77
N SER A 36 -9.60 11.13 3.18
CA SER A 36 -8.65 11.90 2.36
C SER A 36 -7.65 10.98 1.65
N THR A 37 -7.08 11.48 0.56
CA THR A 37 -5.97 10.82 -0.13
C THR A 37 -4.75 10.84 0.77
N LEU A 38 -4.24 9.67 1.08
CA LEU A 38 -3.07 9.49 1.94
C LEU A 38 -1.77 9.58 1.15
N GLY A 39 -1.74 9.05 -0.06
CA GLY A 39 -0.52 9.00 -0.85
C GLY A 39 -0.72 8.35 -2.21
N ILE A 40 0.40 7.93 -2.80
CA ILE A 40 0.44 7.31 -4.12
C ILE A 40 1.18 5.97 -4.07
N PHE A 41 0.89 5.11 -5.03
CA PHE A 41 1.59 3.84 -5.18
C PHE A 41 2.02 3.63 -6.64
N ASP A 42 3.08 2.83 -6.82
CA ASP A 42 3.60 2.47 -8.13
C ASP A 42 4.08 1.04 -8.13
N ILE A 43 3.61 0.25 -9.10
CA ILE A 43 3.98 -1.14 -9.31
C ILE A 43 4.41 -1.29 -10.79
N PRO A 44 5.70 -1.05 -11.10
CA PRO A 44 6.14 -0.98 -12.50
C PRO A 44 5.93 -2.24 -13.32
N LEU A 45 5.97 -3.41 -12.70
CA LEU A 45 5.88 -4.69 -13.41
C LEU A 45 4.55 -4.89 -14.14
N ILE A 46 3.42 -4.43 -13.51
CA ILE A 46 2.08 -4.64 -14.06
C ILE A 46 1.87 -3.85 -15.36
N PRO A 47 2.24 -2.61 -15.74
CA PRO A 47 2.42 -1.49 -14.81
C PRO A 47 1.11 -1.01 -14.20
N CYS A 48 1.18 -0.59 -12.95
CA CYS A 48 0.02 -0.07 -12.24
C CYS A 48 0.44 1.03 -11.28
N SER A 49 -0.26 2.13 -11.29
CA SER A 49 -0.05 3.22 -10.35
C SER A 49 -1.37 3.90 -10.02
N GLY A 50 -1.37 4.69 -8.96
CA GLY A 50 -2.56 5.42 -8.56
C GLY A 50 -2.37 6.09 -7.21
N THR A 51 -3.49 6.53 -6.65
CA THR A 51 -3.54 7.09 -5.31
C THR A 51 -4.32 6.15 -4.40
N PHE A 52 -4.19 6.34 -3.07
CA PHE A 52 -5.04 5.62 -2.14
C PHE A 52 -5.62 6.56 -1.10
N ARG A 53 -6.89 6.31 -0.80
CA ARG A 53 -7.67 7.04 0.17
C ARG A 53 -7.72 6.24 1.48
N LEU A 54 -7.59 6.93 2.60
CA LEU A 54 -7.71 6.30 3.91
C LEU A 54 -9.20 6.09 4.23
N VAL A 55 -9.58 4.83 4.43
CA VAL A 55 -10.96 4.45 4.74
C VAL A 55 -11.17 4.30 6.24
N ALA A 56 -10.26 3.64 6.93
CA ALA A 56 -10.38 3.37 8.35
C ALA A 56 -9.01 3.12 8.99
N ILE A 57 -8.93 3.35 10.30
CA ILE A 57 -7.76 3.04 11.11
C ILE A 57 -8.20 2.03 12.17
N ARG A 58 -7.52 0.88 12.22
CA ARG A 58 -7.80 -0.18 13.19
C ARG A 58 -6.51 -0.56 13.89
N GLY A 59 -6.23 0.10 15.04
CA GLY A 59 -4.96 -0.11 15.75
C GLY A 59 -3.76 0.29 14.90
N GLU A 60 -2.90 -0.67 14.56
CA GLU A 60 -1.73 -0.45 13.72
C GLU A 60 -1.99 -0.74 12.24
N THR A 61 -3.26 -0.93 11.85
CA THR A 61 -3.66 -1.26 10.49
C THR A 61 -4.47 -0.13 9.87
N LEU A 62 -4.12 0.23 8.62
CA LEU A 62 -4.87 1.19 7.82
C LEU A 62 -5.62 0.44 6.73
N ASP A 63 -6.93 0.71 6.61
CA ASP A 63 -7.72 0.24 5.48
C ASP A 63 -7.74 1.32 4.41
N LEU A 64 -7.43 0.93 3.19
CA LEU A 64 -7.22 1.84 2.06
C LEU A 64 -8.08 1.47 0.88
N GLU A 65 -8.39 2.47 0.05
CA GLU A 65 -9.08 2.29 -1.22
C GLU A 65 -8.23 2.90 -2.33
N ALA A 66 -7.86 2.08 -3.31
CA ALA A 66 -7.11 2.55 -4.47
C ALA A 66 -8.01 3.38 -5.39
N GLN A 67 -7.49 4.50 -5.89
CA GLN A 67 -8.22 5.43 -6.74
C GLN A 67 -7.31 5.95 -7.85
N ASN A 68 -7.91 6.56 -8.88
CA ASN A 68 -7.18 7.19 -9.97
C ASN A 68 -6.18 6.24 -10.64
N LEU A 69 -6.61 5.00 -10.87
CA LEU A 69 -5.75 3.94 -11.38
C LEU A 69 -5.26 4.24 -12.79
N GLN A 70 -3.96 4.03 -13.01
CA GLN A 70 -3.28 4.19 -14.30
C GLN A 70 -2.61 2.86 -14.66
N GLY A 71 -2.68 2.50 -15.95
CA GLY A 71 -2.07 1.26 -16.44
C GLY A 71 -2.99 0.06 -16.28
N ASP A 72 -2.39 -1.11 -16.08
CA ASP A 72 -3.09 -2.40 -16.09
C ASP A 72 -3.48 -2.88 -14.69
N CYS A 73 -3.92 -1.96 -13.85
CA CYS A 73 -4.33 -2.27 -12.50
C CYS A 73 -5.53 -3.19 -12.46
N ARG A 74 -5.52 -4.12 -11.50
CA ARG A 74 -6.70 -4.89 -11.14
C ARG A 74 -7.38 -4.22 -9.95
N ASN A 75 -8.70 -4.17 -9.96
CA ASN A 75 -9.45 -3.64 -8.83
C ASN A 75 -9.32 -4.58 -7.63
N ALA A 76 -8.83 -4.05 -6.53
CA ALA A 76 -8.78 -4.76 -5.27
C ALA A 76 -10.06 -4.49 -4.48
N ASP A 77 -10.53 -5.50 -3.75
CA ASP A 77 -11.65 -5.34 -2.83
C ASP A 77 -11.19 -4.71 -1.53
N LEU A 78 -9.93 -4.93 -1.15
CA LEU A 78 -9.37 -4.44 0.10
C LEU A 78 -7.86 -4.26 -0.04
N ASP A 79 -7.39 -3.08 0.36
CA ASP A 79 -5.96 -2.81 0.53
C ASP A 79 -5.71 -2.45 1.99
N THR A 80 -4.67 -3.01 2.59
CA THR A 80 -4.29 -2.70 3.97
C THR A 80 -2.80 -2.46 4.10
N LEU A 81 -2.46 -1.58 5.05
CA LEU A 81 -1.08 -1.40 5.53
C LEU A 81 -1.08 -1.62 7.03
N GLU A 82 -0.19 -2.47 7.50
CA GLU A 82 -0.01 -2.71 8.93
C GLU A 82 1.40 -2.35 9.34
N LEU A 83 1.54 -1.49 10.36
CA LEU A 83 2.85 -1.19 10.94
C LEU A 83 3.24 -2.34 11.87
N LEU A 84 4.34 -3.02 11.53
CA LEU A 84 4.84 -4.14 12.30
C LEU A 84 5.77 -3.67 13.43
N PRO A 85 5.96 -4.49 14.48
CA PRO A 85 6.78 -4.10 15.62
C PRO A 85 8.23 -3.72 15.29
N ASP A 86 8.77 -4.24 14.18
CA ASP A 86 10.15 -3.94 13.76
C ASP A 86 10.25 -2.64 12.93
N GLY A 87 9.15 -1.93 12.74
CA GLY A 87 9.12 -0.68 11.97
C GLY A 87 8.92 -0.85 10.48
N THR A 88 8.69 -2.07 9.99
CA THR A 88 8.33 -2.31 8.59
C THR A 88 6.81 -2.22 8.39
N LEU A 89 6.37 -2.15 7.13
CA LEU A 89 4.96 -2.15 6.78
C LEU A 89 4.59 -3.45 6.08
N LEU A 90 3.54 -4.10 6.54
CA LEU A 90 2.94 -5.21 5.81
C LEU A 90 1.88 -4.65 4.87
N TYR A 91 2.12 -4.82 3.57
CA TYR A 91 1.17 -4.46 2.52
C TYR A 91 0.39 -5.69 2.10
N VAL A 92 -0.94 -5.60 2.08
CA VAL A 92 -1.82 -6.66 1.59
C VAL A 92 -2.86 -6.05 0.68
N SER A 93 -3.00 -6.60 -0.52
CA SER A 93 -4.04 -6.21 -1.47
C SER A 93 -4.79 -7.47 -1.87
N LYS A 94 -6.10 -7.48 -1.68
CA LYS A 94 -6.95 -8.64 -1.97
C LYS A 94 -7.96 -8.30 -3.04
N GLY A 95 -7.97 -9.09 -4.11
CA GLY A 95 -9.03 -9.08 -5.08
C GLY A 95 -9.91 -10.32 -4.92
N ARG A 96 -10.82 -10.51 -5.87
CA ARG A 96 -11.81 -11.59 -5.79
C ARG A 96 -11.18 -12.98 -5.77
N ASN A 97 -10.14 -13.21 -6.59
CA ASN A 97 -9.49 -14.52 -6.72
C ASN A 97 -7.98 -14.43 -6.57
N TRP A 98 -7.46 -13.38 -5.90
CA TRP A 98 -6.03 -13.19 -5.77
C TRP A 98 -5.70 -12.40 -4.51
N GLU A 99 -4.47 -12.57 -4.03
CA GLU A 99 -3.92 -11.79 -2.94
C GLU A 99 -2.48 -11.42 -3.28
N THR A 100 -2.11 -10.19 -2.97
CA THR A 100 -0.73 -9.71 -3.06
C THR A 100 -0.29 -9.31 -1.66
N ARG A 101 0.89 -9.76 -1.24
CA ARG A 101 1.38 -9.52 0.11
C ARG A 101 2.88 -9.25 0.08
N GLY A 102 3.31 -8.26 0.82
CA GLY A 102 4.73 -7.94 0.91
C GLY A 102 5.07 -7.09 2.11
N VAL A 103 6.34 -7.12 2.51
CA VAL A 103 6.86 -6.30 3.59
C VAL A 103 7.66 -5.17 2.97
N LEU A 104 7.31 -3.94 3.34
CA LEU A 104 7.93 -2.73 2.82
C LEU A 104 8.81 -2.10 3.89
N VAL A 105 9.92 -1.52 3.45
CA VAL A 105 10.84 -0.79 4.31
C VAL A 105 10.97 0.64 3.81
N ARG A 106 11.42 1.54 4.67
CA ARG A 106 11.67 2.91 4.23
C ARG A 106 12.74 2.93 3.16
N ALA A 107 12.47 3.64 2.09
CA ALA A 107 13.46 3.84 1.05
C ALA A 107 14.59 4.71 1.60
N SER A 108 15.82 4.37 1.21
CA SER A 108 16.99 5.17 1.57
C SER A 108 16.96 6.48 0.80
N ASP A 109 17.31 7.55 1.49
CA ASP A 109 17.44 8.86 0.87
C ASP A 109 18.76 8.97 0.09
#